data_830730971219a517a70b87dff2c71022
#
_entry.id   830730971219a517a70b87dff2c71022
#
_cell.length_a   1.000
_cell.length_b   1.000
_cell.length_c   1.000
_cell.angle_alpha   90.00
_cell.angle_beta   90.00
_cell.angle_gamma   90.00
#
_symmetry.space_group_name_H-M   'P 1'
#
loop_
_entity.id
_entity.type
_entity.pdbx_description
1 polymer ?
#
loop_
_entity_poly.entity_id
_entity_poly.type
_entity_poly.pdbx_seq_one_letter_code
_entity_poly.pdbx_strand_id
1 'polypeptide(L)'
;CKEKIEVLRCGLRAAEYPHACKNPAVFFNPLRQKIYDTCVRTLELCMHDHYEDCPWREQAMYALDSRNQMLCGYFAFGEFAFARASLELMCNDKGIDGYMTICFPTNFALKIPSFSLYWFMQMREYTEYSGDVTLVEKYFDKMQALLELFLSRVENGLIPNFYGDKTFWNFYEWSDGLSGNIFSEEEKRFDLPLNCLLSIAMSNTDFVRRVLGKSERYAQEKAALNDRIDETFFDAKKGLYRDFTDSKHYSEFGNALAVLCGAARGERAKRVGELISAKSNDLVPASLSTASFVYDAVLNIDKNRYADFVLGDIDAKYGYMLQAGATSFWETLSGEKDFGGAGSLCHGWSAMPIYYYHLLEQVRG
;
A
#
# COMPACT_ATOMS: atom_id res chain seq x y z
N CYS A 1 -44.66 -2.05 24.20
CA CYS A 1 -45.77 -2.75 23.55
C CYS A 1 -46.66 -3.41 24.61
N LYS A 2 -47.96 -3.20 24.51
CA LYS A 2 -48.95 -3.92 25.36
C LYS A 2 -49.46 -5.20 24.73
N GLU A 3 -49.05 -5.47 23.47
CA GLU A 3 -49.47 -6.67 22.71
C GLU A 3 -48.34 -7.65 22.59
N LYS A 4 -48.68 -8.92 22.51
CA LYS A 4 -47.73 -10.01 22.32
C LYS A 4 -47.21 -9.95 20.90
N ILE A 5 -45.89 -9.87 20.75
CA ILE A 5 -45.20 -9.90 19.43
C ILE A 5 -44.71 -11.33 19.20
N GLU A 6 -45.03 -11.88 18.06
CA GLU A 6 -44.50 -13.15 17.58
C GLU A 6 -43.47 -12.90 16.48
N VAL A 7 -42.22 -13.31 16.68
CA VAL A 7 -41.16 -13.24 15.68
C VAL A 7 -41.23 -14.50 14.80
N LEU A 8 -41.74 -14.36 13.57
CA LEU A 8 -41.88 -15.46 12.63
C LEU A 8 -40.58 -15.85 11.93
N ARG A 9 -39.66 -14.88 11.76
CA ARG A 9 -38.40 -15.14 11.11
C ARG A 9 -37.34 -14.09 11.56
N CYS A 10 -36.13 -14.57 11.81
CA CYS A 10 -34.94 -13.76 11.96
C CYS A 10 -33.86 -14.33 11.03
N GLY A 11 -33.12 -13.45 10.32
CA GLY A 11 -32.06 -13.88 9.41
C GLY A 11 -31.19 -12.72 8.99
N LEU A 12 -30.03 -13.05 8.43
CA LEU A 12 -29.10 -12.12 7.82
C LEU A 12 -29.10 -12.34 6.31
N ARG A 13 -28.85 -11.28 5.57
CA ARG A 13 -28.58 -11.34 4.13
C ARG A 13 -27.12 -10.98 3.90
N ALA A 14 -26.35 -11.91 3.32
CA ALA A 14 -25.02 -11.60 2.83
C ALA A 14 -25.13 -10.71 1.58
N ALA A 15 -24.27 -9.72 1.51
CA ALA A 15 -24.05 -8.89 0.32
C ALA A 15 -22.56 -8.95 0.02
N GLU A 16 -22.20 -9.48 -1.13
CA GLU A 16 -20.82 -9.71 -1.55
C GLU A 16 -20.73 -9.48 -3.06
N TYR A 17 -19.58 -9.05 -3.55
CA TYR A 17 -19.33 -9.04 -4.99
C TYR A 17 -19.31 -10.49 -5.51
N PRO A 18 -20.08 -10.82 -6.56
CA PRO A 18 -20.23 -12.19 -7.05
C PRO A 18 -19.02 -12.61 -7.90
N HIS A 19 -17.90 -12.91 -7.27
CA HIS A 19 -16.75 -13.51 -7.95
C HIS A 19 -16.64 -14.99 -7.62
N ALA A 20 -16.02 -15.74 -8.52
CA ALA A 20 -15.65 -17.12 -8.28
C ALA A 20 -14.13 -17.20 -8.13
N CYS A 21 -13.64 -17.84 -7.10
CA CYS A 21 -12.24 -18.19 -7.01
C CYS A 21 -11.91 -19.16 -8.15
N LYS A 22 -11.22 -18.67 -9.18
CA LYS A 22 -10.92 -19.48 -10.38
C LYS A 22 -9.75 -20.42 -10.18
N ASN A 23 -8.85 -20.12 -9.25
CA ASN A 23 -7.67 -20.92 -8.95
C ASN A 23 -7.47 -21.01 -7.44
N PRO A 24 -8.23 -21.88 -6.72
CA PRO A 24 -8.00 -22.09 -5.30
C PRO A 24 -6.59 -22.66 -5.11
N ALA A 25 -5.72 -21.88 -4.46
CA ALA A 25 -4.38 -22.35 -4.16
C ALA A 25 -4.43 -23.37 -3.01
N VAL A 26 -3.65 -24.43 -3.15
CA VAL A 26 -3.51 -25.46 -2.11
C VAL A 26 -2.04 -25.54 -1.70
N PHE A 27 -1.77 -25.32 -0.43
CA PHE A 27 -0.44 -25.31 0.15
C PHE A 27 -0.15 -26.57 0.95
N PHE A 28 1.12 -26.98 1.02
CA PHE A 28 1.55 -28.13 1.80
C PHE A 28 1.54 -27.86 3.30
N ASN A 29 1.82 -26.61 3.69
CA ASN A 29 1.83 -26.19 5.09
C ASN A 29 0.40 -25.86 5.56
N PRO A 30 -0.16 -26.59 6.54
CA PRO A 30 -1.53 -26.36 7.02
C PRO A 30 -1.76 -24.96 7.60
N LEU A 31 -0.76 -24.36 8.23
CA LEU A 31 -0.84 -23.00 8.75
C LEU A 31 -1.00 -22.02 7.59
N ARG A 32 -0.16 -22.13 6.55
CA ARG A 32 -0.24 -21.26 5.37
C ARG A 32 -1.53 -21.43 4.60
N GLN A 33 -2.04 -22.68 4.50
CA GLN A 33 -3.37 -22.89 3.94
C GLN A 33 -4.43 -22.14 4.74
N LYS A 34 -4.41 -22.25 6.07
CA LYS A 34 -5.39 -21.56 6.92
C LYS A 34 -5.26 -20.03 6.83
N ILE A 35 -4.03 -19.51 6.76
CA ILE A 35 -3.77 -18.08 6.52
C ILE A 35 -4.35 -17.67 5.17
N TYR A 36 -4.05 -18.41 4.10
CA TYR A 36 -4.54 -18.11 2.76
C TYR A 36 -6.07 -18.06 2.69
N ASP A 37 -6.76 -19.09 3.21
CA ASP A 37 -8.23 -19.16 3.21
C ASP A 37 -8.85 -18.00 4.00
N THR A 38 -8.22 -17.62 5.11
CA THR A 38 -8.67 -16.47 5.92
C THR A 38 -8.39 -15.13 5.22
N CYS A 39 -7.29 -15.02 4.47
CA CYS A 39 -7.01 -13.86 3.63
C CYS A 39 -8.03 -13.69 2.51
N VAL A 40 -8.37 -14.78 1.79
CA VAL A 40 -9.40 -14.77 0.75
C VAL A 40 -10.72 -14.28 1.33
N ARG A 41 -11.14 -14.87 2.46
CA ARG A 41 -12.36 -14.43 3.17
C ARG A 41 -12.28 -12.95 3.60
N THR A 42 -11.14 -12.48 4.11
CA THR A 42 -10.96 -11.08 4.51
C THR A 42 -11.14 -10.15 3.31
N LEU A 43 -10.55 -10.52 2.16
CA LEU A 43 -10.66 -9.76 0.93
C LEU A 43 -12.11 -9.70 0.43
N GLU A 44 -12.82 -10.85 0.41
CA GLU A 44 -14.23 -10.94 0.01
C GLU A 44 -15.11 -10.03 0.85
N LEU A 45 -14.89 -10.00 2.16
CA LEU A 45 -15.66 -9.16 3.09
C LEU A 45 -15.42 -7.65 2.90
N CYS A 46 -14.37 -7.26 2.17
CA CYS A 46 -14.03 -5.88 1.85
C CYS A 46 -14.28 -5.55 0.36
N MET A 47 -15.15 -6.33 -0.32
CA MET A 47 -15.49 -6.16 -1.74
C MET A 47 -17.01 -6.13 -1.91
N HIS A 48 -17.58 -4.92 -2.06
CA HIS A 48 -19.00 -4.72 -2.32
C HIS A 48 -19.20 -3.96 -3.65
N ASP A 49 -19.42 -2.65 -3.61
CA ASP A 49 -19.50 -1.82 -4.82
C ASP A 49 -18.11 -1.38 -5.32
N HIS A 50 -17.15 -1.32 -4.42
CA HIS A 50 -15.73 -1.05 -4.63
C HIS A 50 -14.90 -1.74 -3.54
N TYR A 51 -13.57 -1.67 -3.61
CA TYR A 51 -12.74 -2.08 -2.48
C TYR A 51 -12.98 -1.17 -1.28
N GLU A 52 -13.07 -1.77 -0.10
CA GLU A 52 -13.26 -1.08 1.17
C GLU A 52 -12.07 -1.40 2.09
N ASP A 53 -11.63 -0.41 2.87
CA ASP A 53 -10.64 -0.64 3.92
C ASP A 53 -11.11 -1.71 4.90
N CYS A 54 -12.34 -1.53 5.40
CA CYS A 54 -13.02 -2.46 6.31
C CYS A 54 -14.54 -2.45 6.08
N PRO A 55 -15.26 -3.57 6.40
CA PRO A 55 -16.67 -3.72 6.02
C PRO A 55 -17.66 -3.09 7.00
N TRP A 56 -17.21 -2.51 8.12
CA TRP A 56 -18.14 -2.09 9.17
C TRP A 56 -17.96 -0.64 9.67
N ARG A 57 -16.75 -0.07 9.61
CA ARG A 57 -16.47 1.27 10.15
C ARG A 57 -16.52 2.32 9.05
N GLU A 58 -15.50 2.38 8.22
CA GLU A 58 -15.32 3.44 7.23
C GLU A 58 -15.95 3.08 5.89
N GLN A 59 -15.79 1.81 5.46
CA GLN A 59 -16.25 1.32 4.16
C GLN A 59 -15.76 2.19 3.01
N ALA A 60 -14.53 2.69 3.12
CA ALA A 60 -13.95 3.67 2.21
C ALA A 60 -12.88 3.05 1.32
N MET A 61 -12.80 3.50 0.07
CA MET A 61 -11.75 3.07 -0.85
C MET A 61 -10.57 4.03 -0.77
N TYR A 62 -9.58 3.69 0.04
CA TYR A 62 -8.29 4.37 0.11
C TYR A 62 -7.31 3.80 -0.92
N ALA A 63 -6.39 4.65 -1.44
CA ALA A 63 -5.48 4.21 -2.50
C ALA A 63 -4.45 3.17 -2.03
N LEU A 64 -3.93 3.28 -0.80
CA LEU A 64 -2.99 2.28 -0.25
C LEU A 64 -3.68 0.93 -0.05
N ASP A 65 -4.86 0.95 0.58
CA ASP A 65 -5.66 -0.23 0.91
C ASP A 65 -6.07 -0.99 -0.33
N SER A 66 -6.69 -0.28 -1.27
CA SER A 66 -7.14 -0.87 -2.53
C SER A 66 -5.98 -1.38 -3.41
N ARG A 67 -4.79 -0.75 -3.36
CA ARG A 67 -3.60 -1.29 -4.04
C ARG A 67 -3.25 -2.68 -3.51
N ASN A 68 -3.20 -2.84 -2.20
CA ASN A 68 -2.91 -4.13 -1.59
C ASN A 68 -4.00 -5.16 -1.92
N GLN A 69 -5.27 -4.76 -1.85
CA GLN A 69 -6.41 -5.62 -2.18
C GLN A 69 -6.41 -6.06 -3.64
N MET A 70 -6.13 -5.14 -4.58
CA MET A 70 -6.05 -5.44 -6.02
C MET A 70 -4.99 -6.50 -6.31
N LEU A 71 -3.77 -6.35 -5.77
CA LEU A 71 -2.70 -7.34 -5.93
C LEU A 71 -3.15 -8.72 -5.44
N CYS A 72 -3.79 -8.80 -4.27
CA CYS A 72 -4.31 -10.05 -3.75
C CYS A 72 -5.42 -10.62 -4.64
N GLY A 73 -6.33 -9.79 -5.11
CA GLY A 73 -7.46 -10.16 -5.96
C GLY A 73 -7.02 -10.75 -7.30
N TYR A 74 -5.95 -10.24 -7.90
CA TYR A 74 -5.41 -10.78 -9.16
C TYR A 74 -5.02 -12.25 -9.04
N PHE A 75 -4.48 -12.66 -7.89
CA PHE A 75 -4.08 -14.03 -7.63
C PHE A 75 -5.20 -14.90 -7.07
N ALA A 76 -6.01 -14.39 -6.14
CA ALA A 76 -7.08 -15.15 -5.52
C ALA A 76 -8.23 -15.45 -6.50
N PHE A 77 -8.63 -14.47 -7.32
CA PHE A 77 -9.82 -14.58 -8.16
C PHE A 77 -9.49 -14.72 -9.64
N GLY A 78 -8.32 -14.31 -10.07
CA GLY A 78 -7.91 -14.37 -11.49
C GLY A 78 -8.81 -13.55 -12.40
N GLU A 79 -9.38 -12.46 -11.89
CA GLU A 79 -10.21 -11.53 -12.64
C GLU A 79 -9.86 -10.08 -12.31
N PHE A 80 -10.11 -9.19 -13.26
CA PHE A 80 -9.66 -7.80 -13.18
C PHE A 80 -10.82 -6.78 -13.27
N ALA A 81 -12.05 -7.24 -13.47
CA ALA A 81 -13.19 -6.36 -13.70
C ALA A 81 -13.49 -5.47 -12.48
N PHE A 82 -13.43 -6.06 -11.28
CA PHE A 82 -13.66 -5.32 -10.03
C PHE A 82 -12.57 -4.27 -9.78
N ALA A 83 -11.30 -4.65 -9.99
CA ALA A 83 -10.18 -3.72 -9.88
C ALA A 83 -10.29 -2.58 -10.91
N ARG A 84 -10.67 -2.89 -12.16
CA ARG A 84 -10.92 -1.88 -13.20
C ARG A 84 -12.01 -0.90 -12.79
N ALA A 85 -13.16 -1.39 -12.32
CA ALA A 85 -14.27 -0.54 -11.88
C ALA A 85 -13.86 0.38 -10.72
N SER A 86 -13.14 -0.15 -9.72
CA SER A 86 -12.61 0.63 -8.60
C SER A 86 -11.60 1.69 -9.07
N LEU A 87 -10.70 1.35 -9.99
CA LEU A 87 -9.76 2.32 -10.57
C LEU A 87 -10.48 3.40 -11.39
N GLU A 88 -11.55 3.07 -12.10
CA GLU A 88 -12.36 4.06 -12.83
C GLU A 88 -13.02 5.06 -11.87
N LEU A 89 -13.45 4.65 -10.67
CA LEU A 89 -13.93 5.58 -9.64
C LEU A 89 -12.83 6.56 -9.23
N MET A 90 -11.60 6.10 -8.97
CA MET A 90 -10.46 6.96 -8.68
C MET A 90 -10.10 7.87 -9.85
N CYS A 91 -10.10 7.34 -11.06
CA CYS A 91 -9.81 8.11 -12.28
C CYS A 91 -10.84 9.21 -12.55
N ASN A 92 -12.09 9.01 -12.16
CA ASN A 92 -13.17 9.98 -12.30
C ASN A 92 -13.25 10.96 -11.12
N ASP A 93 -12.46 10.80 -10.08
CA ASP A 93 -12.34 11.79 -9.01
C ASP A 93 -11.92 13.15 -9.60
N LYS A 94 -12.68 14.20 -9.28
CA LYS A 94 -12.38 15.55 -9.76
C LYS A 94 -11.16 16.15 -9.06
N GLY A 95 -10.81 15.58 -7.91
CA GLY A 95 -9.75 16.09 -7.07
C GLY A 95 -10.06 17.46 -6.45
N ILE A 96 -9.11 17.95 -5.68
CA ILE A 96 -9.14 19.30 -5.12
C ILE A 96 -7.79 19.92 -5.39
N ASP A 97 -7.77 21.08 -6.02
CA ASP A 97 -6.55 21.76 -6.46
C ASP A 97 -5.62 20.88 -7.32
N GLY A 98 -6.23 19.94 -8.09
CA GLY A 98 -5.54 18.99 -8.95
C GLY A 98 -5.04 17.71 -8.25
N TYR A 99 -5.07 17.65 -6.91
CA TYR A 99 -4.73 16.45 -6.14
C TYR A 99 -5.95 15.55 -5.93
N MET A 100 -5.71 14.27 -5.78
CA MET A 100 -6.77 13.29 -5.47
C MET A 100 -7.27 13.48 -4.03
N THR A 101 -8.55 13.20 -3.83
CA THR A 101 -9.16 13.20 -2.48
C THR A 101 -8.68 12.00 -1.66
N ILE A 102 -8.95 12.03 -0.35
CA ILE A 102 -8.50 11.01 0.60
C ILE A 102 -8.99 9.60 0.25
N CYS A 103 -10.23 9.47 -0.21
CA CYS A 103 -10.87 8.20 -0.58
C CYS A 103 -11.87 8.40 -1.73
N PHE A 104 -12.41 7.31 -2.31
CA PHE A 104 -13.18 7.35 -3.55
C PHE A 104 -14.44 6.47 -3.48
N PRO A 105 -15.64 6.99 -3.88
CA PRO A 105 -15.90 8.40 -4.15
C PRO A 105 -16.10 9.18 -2.85
N THR A 106 -15.67 10.42 -2.80
CA THR A 106 -15.93 11.30 -1.66
C THR A 106 -16.15 12.75 -2.09
N ASN A 107 -16.81 13.52 -1.19
CA ASN A 107 -16.90 14.97 -1.30
C ASN A 107 -16.12 15.67 -0.17
N PHE A 108 -15.23 14.97 0.50
CA PHE A 108 -14.48 15.47 1.64
C PHE A 108 -13.16 16.09 1.20
N ALA A 109 -12.90 17.33 1.63
CA ALA A 109 -11.79 18.15 1.11
C ALA A 109 -10.42 17.83 1.74
N LEU A 110 -10.20 16.62 2.23
CA LEU A 110 -8.92 16.18 2.76
C LEU A 110 -8.15 15.40 1.70
N LYS A 111 -6.83 15.60 1.66
CA LYS A 111 -5.91 14.97 0.71
C LYS A 111 -4.76 14.30 1.45
N ILE A 112 -4.40 13.10 1.06
CA ILE A 112 -3.18 12.43 1.50
C ILE A 112 -2.25 12.34 0.29
N PRO A 113 -1.17 13.13 0.23
CA PRO A 113 -0.30 13.18 -0.94
C PRO A 113 0.33 11.84 -1.32
N SER A 114 0.74 11.04 -0.33
CA SER A 114 1.25 9.67 -0.54
C SER A 114 0.22 8.78 -1.24
N PHE A 115 -1.08 8.92 -0.93
CA PHE A 115 -2.15 8.14 -1.55
C PHE A 115 -2.34 8.49 -3.02
N SER A 116 -2.21 9.77 -3.38
CA SER A 116 -2.17 10.16 -4.79
C SER A 116 -1.00 9.50 -5.55
N LEU A 117 0.15 9.26 -4.89
CA LEU A 117 1.30 8.60 -5.49
C LEU A 117 1.14 7.07 -5.58
N TYR A 118 0.39 6.43 -4.67
CA TYR A 118 0.04 5.00 -4.78
C TYR A 118 -0.87 4.72 -5.98
N TRP A 119 -1.70 5.66 -6.39
CA TRP A 119 -2.53 5.49 -7.59
C TRP A 119 -1.70 5.22 -8.86
N PHE A 120 -0.50 5.81 -9.00
CA PHE A 120 0.40 5.49 -10.11
C PHE A 120 0.87 4.02 -10.09
N MET A 121 1.05 3.46 -8.89
CA MET A 121 1.40 2.04 -8.75
C MET A 121 0.23 1.16 -9.19
N GLN A 122 -0.98 1.48 -8.74
CA GLN A 122 -2.19 0.74 -9.10
C GLN A 122 -2.44 0.74 -10.62
N MET A 123 -2.30 1.89 -11.28
CA MET A 123 -2.46 2.02 -12.74
C MET A 123 -1.43 1.16 -13.50
N ARG A 124 -0.18 1.15 -13.06
CA ARG A 124 0.85 0.27 -13.61
C ARG A 124 0.53 -1.20 -13.37
N GLU A 125 0.32 -1.58 -12.11
CA GLU A 125 0.10 -2.98 -11.70
C GLU A 125 -1.13 -3.57 -12.38
N TYR A 126 -2.23 -2.82 -12.46
CA TYR A 126 -3.41 -3.23 -13.22
C TYR A 126 -3.04 -3.52 -14.69
N THR A 127 -2.36 -2.61 -15.34
CA THR A 127 -1.96 -2.77 -16.75
C THR A 127 -1.02 -3.96 -16.95
N GLU A 128 -0.07 -4.14 -16.03
CA GLU A 128 0.93 -5.21 -16.10
C GLU A 128 0.31 -6.60 -15.89
N TYR A 129 -0.59 -6.75 -14.90
CA TYR A 129 -1.22 -8.04 -14.59
C TYR A 129 -2.39 -8.39 -15.51
N SER A 130 -3.19 -7.41 -15.92
CA SER A 130 -4.34 -7.65 -16.80
C SER A 130 -4.00 -7.66 -18.29
N GLY A 131 -2.93 -6.97 -18.69
CA GLY A 131 -2.64 -6.68 -20.10
C GLY A 131 -3.56 -5.63 -20.72
N ASP A 132 -4.51 -5.08 -19.95
CA ASP A 132 -5.47 -4.08 -20.44
C ASP A 132 -4.87 -2.67 -20.40
N VAL A 133 -4.52 -2.14 -21.55
CA VAL A 133 -3.97 -0.79 -21.70
C VAL A 133 -5.05 0.29 -21.86
N THR A 134 -6.31 -0.08 -22.05
CA THR A 134 -7.39 0.88 -22.37
C THR A 134 -7.68 1.84 -21.22
N LEU A 135 -7.49 1.39 -19.97
CA LEU A 135 -7.66 2.25 -18.80
C LEU A 135 -6.59 3.34 -18.76
N VAL A 136 -5.32 2.96 -18.88
CA VAL A 136 -4.20 3.93 -18.85
C VAL A 136 -4.21 4.82 -20.10
N GLU A 137 -4.67 4.34 -21.25
CA GLU A 137 -4.87 5.17 -22.46
C GLU A 137 -5.90 6.26 -22.19
N LYS A 138 -7.06 5.89 -21.63
CA LYS A 138 -8.16 6.82 -21.33
C LYS A 138 -7.77 7.92 -20.33
N TYR A 139 -6.96 7.59 -19.31
CA TYR A 139 -6.65 8.49 -18.21
C TYR A 139 -5.20 8.98 -18.17
N PHE A 140 -4.45 8.78 -19.25
CA PHE A 140 -3.04 9.16 -19.35
C PHE A 140 -2.79 10.64 -19.06
N ASP A 141 -3.60 11.53 -19.60
CA ASP A 141 -3.45 12.97 -19.41
C ASP A 141 -3.66 13.37 -17.95
N LYS A 142 -4.60 12.73 -17.24
CA LYS A 142 -4.79 12.93 -15.80
C LYS A 142 -3.56 12.46 -15.00
N MET A 143 -3.04 11.27 -15.34
CA MET A 143 -1.81 10.76 -14.74
C MET A 143 -0.66 11.75 -14.91
N GLN A 144 -0.46 12.23 -16.13
CA GLN A 144 0.63 13.16 -16.43
C GLN A 144 0.43 14.50 -15.70
N ALA A 145 -0.77 15.07 -15.71
CA ALA A 145 -1.07 16.32 -15.03
C ALA A 145 -0.83 16.23 -13.51
N LEU A 146 -1.25 15.13 -12.88
CA LEU A 146 -1.01 14.91 -11.45
C LEU A 146 0.48 14.78 -11.14
N LEU A 147 1.26 14.05 -11.94
CA LEU A 147 2.70 13.94 -11.74
C LEU A 147 3.40 15.30 -11.89
N GLU A 148 3.07 16.08 -12.92
CA GLU A 148 3.63 17.42 -13.12
C GLU A 148 3.29 18.37 -11.96
N LEU A 149 2.12 18.21 -11.35
CA LEU A 149 1.73 18.98 -10.18
C LEU A 149 2.64 18.67 -8.97
N PHE A 150 2.99 17.40 -8.74
CA PHE A 150 3.99 17.04 -7.72
C PHE A 150 5.38 17.57 -8.08
N LEU A 151 5.80 17.43 -9.35
CA LEU A 151 7.10 17.89 -9.81
C LEU A 151 7.25 19.40 -9.71
N SER A 152 6.19 20.18 -9.89
CA SER A 152 6.19 21.64 -9.76
C SER A 152 6.51 22.12 -8.33
N ARG A 153 6.38 21.24 -7.33
CA ARG A 153 6.73 21.53 -5.94
C ARG A 153 8.17 21.17 -5.57
N VAL A 154 8.91 20.54 -6.49
CA VAL A 154 10.31 20.18 -6.22
C VAL A 154 11.16 21.43 -6.07
N GLU A 155 11.88 21.53 -4.96
CA GLU A 155 12.83 22.61 -4.66
C GLU A 155 14.14 22.01 -4.16
N ASN A 156 15.26 22.53 -4.66
CA ASN A 156 16.59 22.00 -4.35
C ASN A 156 16.73 20.47 -4.57
N GLY A 157 15.98 19.93 -5.54
CA GLY A 157 16.01 18.53 -5.94
C GLY A 157 15.17 17.58 -5.08
N LEU A 158 14.38 18.08 -4.12
CA LEU A 158 13.46 17.30 -3.29
C LEU A 158 12.08 17.96 -3.26
N ILE A 159 11.04 17.18 -3.06
CA ILE A 159 9.71 17.70 -2.74
C ILE A 159 9.56 17.84 -1.22
N PRO A 160 9.20 19.04 -0.70
CA PRO A 160 8.89 19.21 0.70
C PRO A 160 7.53 18.57 1.04
N ASN A 161 7.29 18.30 2.30
CA ASN A 161 5.96 17.92 2.78
C ASN A 161 4.92 18.99 2.39
N PHE A 162 3.65 18.66 2.52
CA PHE A 162 2.56 19.59 2.26
C PHE A 162 2.28 20.39 3.55
N TYR A 163 3.08 21.44 3.74
CA TYR A 163 3.07 22.31 4.90
C TYR A 163 2.14 23.52 4.71
N GLY A 164 1.71 24.13 5.82
CA GLY A 164 0.93 25.38 5.83
C GLY A 164 -0.50 25.27 5.34
N ASP A 165 -1.00 24.06 5.09
CA ASP A 165 -2.38 23.80 4.67
C ASP A 165 -2.93 22.55 5.37
N LYS A 166 -3.86 22.76 6.28
CA LYS A 166 -4.51 21.71 7.08
C LYS A 166 -5.41 20.76 6.28
N THR A 167 -5.64 21.02 4.99
CA THR A 167 -6.37 20.11 4.10
C THR A 167 -5.48 19.03 3.51
N PHE A 168 -4.17 19.09 3.77
CA PHE A 168 -3.24 18.02 3.46
C PHE A 168 -2.85 17.29 4.75
N TRP A 169 -2.97 15.98 4.70
CA TRP A 169 -2.50 15.10 5.75
C TRP A 169 -1.24 14.37 5.25
N ASN A 170 -0.08 14.69 5.84
CA ASN A 170 1.20 14.05 5.50
C ASN A 170 1.29 12.69 6.19
N PHE A 171 0.38 11.80 5.82
CA PHE A 171 0.32 10.42 6.30
C PHE A 171 1.15 9.52 5.39
N TYR A 172 1.92 8.63 5.99
CA TYR A 172 2.68 7.60 5.28
C TYR A 172 2.29 6.20 5.70
N GLU A 173 2.16 5.98 7.01
CA GLU A 173 1.71 4.71 7.58
C GLU A 173 1.39 4.85 9.08
N TRP A 174 0.81 3.81 9.68
CA TRP A 174 0.37 3.82 11.07
C TRP A 174 1.48 3.53 12.11
N SER A 175 2.73 3.34 11.71
CA SER A 175 3.83 3.19 12.66
C SER A 175 4.22 4.52 13.30
N ASP A 176 4.93 4.43 14.43
CA ASP A 176 5.36 5.60 15.19
C ASP A 176 6.11 6.61 14.29
N GLY A 177 5.74 7.87 14.43
CA GLY A 177 6.34 8.99 13.71
C GLY A 177 5.91 9.17 12.24
N LEU A 178 5.16 8.23 11.62
CA LEU A 178 4.79 8.26 10.20
C LEU A 178 3.30 8.53 9.92
N SER A 179 2.47 8.62 10.97
CA SER A 179 1.03 8.84 10.81
C SER A 179 0.65 10.30 10.54
N GLY A 180 1.57 11.24 10.69
CA GLY A 180 1.28 12.67 10.52
C GLY A 180 0.21 13.18 11.46
N ASN A 181 -0.26 14.40 11.21
CA ASN A 181 -1.31 15.04 12.00
C ASN A 181 -2.47 15.48 11.10
N ILE A 182 -3.62 14.81 11.24
CA ILE A 182 -4.84 15.17 10.49
C ILE A 182 -5.36 16.54 10.92
N PHE A 183 -5.78 17.37 9.96
CA PHE A 183 -6.30 18.73 10.17
C PHE A 183 -5.34 19.71 10.86
N SER A 184 -4.04 19.42 10.83
CA SER A 184 -3.01 20.29 11.39
C SER A 184 -2.16 20.89 10.29
N GLU A 185 -1.74 22.13 10.48
CA GLU A 185 -0.67 22.71 9.69
C GLU A 185 0.67 22.18 10.20
N GLU A 186 1.47 21.63 9.32
CA GLU A 186 2.82 21.18 9.65
C GLU A 186 3.85 22.20 9.19
N GLU A 187 5.00 22.20 9.85
CA GLU A 187 6.14 22.98 9.41
C GLU A 187 6.81 22.35 8.18
N LYS A 188 7.47 23.17 7.39
CA LYS A 188 8.21 22.71 6.21
C LYS A 188 9.35 21.79 6.60
N ARG A 189 9.37 20.61 6.01
CA ARG A 189 10.48 19.63 6.08
C ARG A 189 10.52 18.81 4.79
N PHE A 190 11.55 18.01 4.62
CA PHE A 190 11.60 17.01 3.55
C PHE A 190 11.45 15.62 4.17
N ASP A 191 10.55 14.84 3.58
CA ASP A 191 10.17 13.50 4.05
C ASP A 191 10.67 12.46 3.05
N LEU A 192 11.44 11.49 3.52
CA LEU A 192 11.97 10.39 2.72
C LEU A 192 10.84 9.62 1.99
N PRO A 193 9.75 9.18 2.69
CA PRO A 193 8.70 8.41 2.03
C PRO A 193 8.07 9.16 0.85
N LEU A 194 7.79 10.46 1.00
CA LEU A 194 7.19 11.28 -0.08
C LEU A 194 8.09 11.34 -1.31
N ASN A 195 9.38 11.57 -1.10
CA ASN A 195 10.36 11.69 -2.18
C ASN A 195 10.58 10.35 -2.89
N CYS A 196 10.64 9.23 -2.15
CA CYS A 196 10.74 7.90 -2.73
C CYS A 196 9.49 7.55 -3.54
N LEU A 197 8.28 7.83 -3.03
CA LEU A 197 7.04 7.60 -3.75
C LEU A 197 6.93 8.43 -5.02
N LEU A 198 7.40 9.69 -5.02
CA LEU A 198 7.49 10.51 -6.23
C LEU A 198 8.42 9.88 -7.27
N SER A 199 9.58 9.39 -6.86
CA SER A 199 10.51 8.67 -7.76
C SER A 199 9.88 7.40 -8.34
N ILE A 200 9.11 6.64 -7.53
CA ILE A 200 8.35 5.47 -7.99
C ILE A 200 7.26 5.87 -8.97
N ALA A 201 6.53 6.97 -8.72
CA ALA A 201 5.49 7.47 -9.61
C ALA A 201 6.05 7.86 -10.99
N MET A 202 7.24 8.46 -11.05
CA MET A 202 7.95 8.73 -12.32
C MET A 202 8.20 7.43 -13.09
N SER A 203 8.71 6.39 -12.42
CA SER A 203 8.96 5.08 -13.06
C SER A 203 7.69 4.43 -13.59
N ASN A 204 6.60 4.50 -12.81
CA ASN A 204 5.31 3.94 -13.19
C ASN A 204 4.71 4.70 -14.37
N THR A 205 4.88 6.02 -14.42
CA THR A 205 4.43 6.83 -15.55
C THR A 205 5.24 6.50 -16.81
N ASP A 206 6.56 6.31 -16.71
CA ASP A 206 7.38 5.89 -17.85
C ASP A 206 7.05 4.48 -18.32
N PHE A 207 6.68 3.56 -17.43
CA PHE A 207 6.12 2.27 -17.82
C PHE A 207 4.84 2.44 -18.65
N VAL A 208 3.89 3.25 -18.18
CA VAL A 208 2.65 3.54 -18.91
C VAL A 208 2.94 4.19 -20.25
N ARG A 209 3.89 5.14 -20.32
CA ARG A 209 4.32 5.74 -21.59
C ARG A 209 4.80 4.68 -22.58
N ARG A 210 5.63 3.72 -22.15
CA ARG A 210 6.13 2.64 -23.02
C ARG A 210 5.00 1.78 -23.56
N VAL A 211 4.07 1.33 -22.70
CA VAL A 211 2.96 0.47 -23.17
C VAL A 211 2.01 1.20 -24.12
N LEU A 212 1.95 2.53 -24.04
CA LEU A 212 1.22 3.40 -24.98
C LEU A 212 2.06 3.82 -26.20
N GLY A 213 3.24 3.23 -26.43
CA GLY A 213 4.12 3.55 -27.56
C GLY A 213 4.75 4.94 -27.51
N LYS A 214 4.79 5.58 -26.32
CA LYS A 214 5.43 6.88 -26.10
C LYS A 214 6.84 6.70 -25.55
N SER A 215 7.75 7.66 -25.87
CA SER A 215 9.10 7.67 -25.29
C SER A 215 9.06 7.92 -23.77
N GLU A 216 9.99 7.32 -23.03
CA GLU A 216 10.23 7.66 -21.61
C GLU A 216 10.59 9.16 -21.48
N ARG A 217 10.22 9.75 -20.35
CA ARG A 217 10.43 11.19 -20.12
C ARG A 217 11.15 11.49 -18.81
N TYR A 218 10.91 10.68 -17.77
CA TYR A 218 11.27 11.04 -16.39
C TYR A 218 12.57 10.39 -15.90
N ALA A 219 13.30 9.67 -16.75
CA ALA A 219 14.48 8.91 -16.34
C ALA A 219 15.60 9.78 -15.75
N GLN A 220 15.82 10.99 -16.28
CA GLN A 220 16.87 11.92 -15.81
C GLN A 220 16.45 12.59 -14.50
N GLU A 221 15.23 13.10 -14.43
CA GLU A 221 14.65 13.71 -13.23
C GLU A 221 14.62 12.72 -12.06
N LYS A 222 14.20 11.47 -12.34
CA LYS A 222 14.23 10.39 -11.36
C LYS A 222 15.64 10.09 -10.84
N ALA A 223 16.62 10.02 -11.74
CA ALA A 223 18.00 9.76 -11.34
C ALA A 223 18.53 10.89 -10.42
N ALA A 224 18.28 12.15 -10.79
CA ALA A 224 18.67 13.31 -9.99
C ALA A 224 17.96 13.33 -8.62
N LEU A 225 16.65 13.01 -8.58
CA LEU A 225 15.90 12.90 -7.33
C LEU A 225 16.48 11.78 -6.45
N ASN A 226 16.77 10.61 -7.00
CA ASN A 226 17.33 9.49 -6.24
C ASN A 226 18.71 9.79 -5.66
N ASP A 227 19.59 10.48 -6.42
CA ASP A 227 20.88 10.92 -5.93
C ASP A 227 20.71 11.94 -4.79
N ARG A 228 19.75 12.85 -4.92
CA ARG A 228 19.45 13.82 -3.87
C ARG A 228 18.85 13.21 -2.62
N ILE A 229 17.99 12.18 -2.77
CA ILE A 229 17.47 11.36 -1.64
C ILE A 229 18.65 10.71 -0.91
N ASP A 230 19.55 10.06 -1.64
CA ASP A 230 20.70 9.37 -1.07
C ASP A 230 21.63 10.32 -0.30
N GLU A 231 21.93 11.49 -0.88
CA GLU A 231 22.76 12.53 -0.23
C GLU A 231 22.13 13.09 1.04
N THR A 232 20.81 13.30 1.04
CA THR A 232 20.12 14.02 2.12
C THR A 232 19.76 13.11 3.30
N PHE A 233 19.27 11.91 3.03
CA PHE A 233 18.66 11.05 4.06
C PHE A 233 19.60 9.95 4.56
N PHE A 234 20.65 9.58 3.82
CA PHE A 234 21.51 8.48 4.24
C PHE A 234 22.39 8.87 5.44
N ASP A 235 22.32 8.08 6.49
CA ASP A 235 23.19 8.13 7.66
C ASP A 235 24.27 7.03 7.59
N ALA A 236 25.49 7.42 7.21
CA ALA A 236 26.59 6.47 7.06
C ALA A 236 27.01 5.77 8.36
N LYS A 237 26.71 6.35 9.53
CA LYS A 237 27.01 5.73 10.83
C LYS A 237 26.06 4.59 11.17
N LYS A 238 24.78 4.74 10.78
CA LYS A 238 23.75 3.72 10.98
C LYS A 238 23.67 2.75 9.80
N GLY A 239 24.05 3.19 8.60
CA GLY A 239 23.83 2.46 7.36
C GLY A 239 22.34 2.43 6.97
N LEU A 240 21.58 3.45 7.34
CA LEU A 240 20.13 3.60 7.18
C LEU A 240 19.77 4.98 6.64
N TYR A 241 18.57 5.10 6.08
CA TYR A 241 17.98 6.36 5.66
C TYR A 241 17.04 6.90 6.74
N ARG A 242 17.20 8.18 7.09
CA ARG A 242 16.30 8.88 8.03
C ARG A 242 14.98 9.17 7.34
N ASP A 243 13.88 9.05 8.05
CA ASP A 243 12.56 9.34 7.48
C ASP A 243 12.32 10.83 7.21
N PHE A 244 13.02 11.72 7.94
CA PHE A 244 12.87 13.17 7.82
C PHE A 244 14.24 13.86 7.87
N THR A 245 14.35 15.05 7.26
CA THR A 245 15.53 15.90 7.44
C THR A 245 15.70 16.26 8.91
N ASP A 246 16.97 16.31 9.37
CA ASP A 246 17.35 16.63 10.76
C ASP A 246 16.74 15.74 11.85
N SER A 247 16.27 14.56 11.47
CA SER A 247 15.69 13.57 12.35
C SER A 247 16.69 12.44 12.68
N LYS A 248 16.40 11.72 13.75
CA LYS A 248 17.02 10.41 14.09
C LYS A 248 15.98 9.29 14.04
N HIS A 249 14.93 9.50 13.29
CA HIS A 249 13.88 8.52 13.07
C HIS A 249 14.22 7.68 11.83
N TYR A 250 14.16 6.37 11.96
CA TYR A 250 14.44 5.40 10.91
C TYR A 250 13.35 4.34 10.95
N SER A 251 12.65 4.11 9.86
CA SER A 251 11.61 3.10 9.77
C SER A 251 11.96 2.00 8.77
N GLU A 252 11.40 0.82 8.95
CA GLU A 252 11.47 -0.24 7.94
C GLU A 252 10.84 0.23 6.63
N PHE A 253 9.70 0.94 6.72
CA PHE A 253 8.99 1.44 5.55
C PHE A 253 9.78 2.47 4.74
N GLY A 254 10.32 3.52 5.38
CA GLY A 254 11.13 4.53 4.70
C GLY A 254 12.37 3.93 4.05
N ASN A 255 13.06 3.02 4.74
CA ASN A 255 14.23 2.33 4.21
C ASN A 255 13.87 1.35 3.08
N ALA A 256 12.74 0.68 3.15
CA ALA A 256 12.21 -0.14 2.06
C ALA A 256 11.91 0.70 0.81
N LEU A 257 11.27 1.85 0.96
CA LEU A 257 11.01 2.77 -0.14
C LEU A 257 12.30 3.30 -0.78
N ALA A 258 13.36 3.58 0.00
CA ALA A 258 14.66 3.98 -0.53
C ALA A 258 15.29 2.89 -1.44
N VAL A 259 15.07 1.61 -1.10
CA VAL A 259 15.47 0.48 -1.95
C VAL A 259 14.59 0.42 -3.21
N LEU A 260 13.27 0.48 -3.05
CA LEU A 260 12.31 0.31 -4.14
C LEU A 260 12.38 1.42 -5.19
N CYS A 261 12.61 2.66 -4.78
CA CYS A 261 12.79 3.77 -5.72
C CYS A 261 14.15 3.73 -6.44
N GLY A 262 15.15 3.01 -5.87
CA GLY A 262 16.51 2.90 -6.38
C GLY A 262 17.43 4.02 -5.90
N ALA A 263 17.12 4.72 -4.81
CA ALA A 263 18.05 5.60 -4.11
C ALA A 263 19.10 4.79 -3.34
N ALA A 264 18.66 3.80 -2.56
CA ALA A 264 19.56 2.82 -1.95
C ALA A 264 20.03 1.81 -3.00
N ARG A 265 21.36 1.75 -3.24
CA ARG A 265 21.98 0.89 -4.27
C ARG A 265 23.14 0.09 -3.70
N GLY A 266 23.45 -1.04 -4.35
CA GLY A 266 24.63 -1.84 -4.05
C GLY A 266 24.74 -2.22 -2.57
N GLU A 267 25.86 -1.88 -1.93
CA GLU A 267 26.10 -2.22 -0.52
C GLU A 267 25.14 -1.54 0.46
N ARG A 268 24.61 -0.33 0.11
CA ARG A 268 23.60 0.34 0.95
C ARG A 268 22.28 -0.43 0.95
N ALA A 269 21.81 -0.86 -0.21
CA ALA A 269 20.61 -1.71 -0.30
C ALA A 269 20.78 -3.02 0.46
N LYS A 270 21.93 -3.71 0.30
CA LYS A 270 22.24 -4.95 1.04
C LYS A 270 22.22 -4.71 2.55
N ARG A 271 22.83 -3.62 3.02
CA ARG A 271 22.85 -3.26 4.44
C ARG A 271 21.45 -3.02 4.97
N VAL A 272 20.60 -2.31 4.25
CA VAL A 272 19.18 -2.11 4.60
C VAL A 272 18.47 -3.47 4.73
N GLY A 273 18.62 -4.36 3.75
CA GLY A 273 18.02 -5.69 3.78
C GLY A 273 18.48 -6.54 4.97
N GLU A 274 19.77 -6.44 5.35
CA GLU A 274 20.32 -7.12 6.54
C GLU A 274 19.71 -6.59 7.83
N LEU A 275 19.58 -5.28 7.98
CA LEU A 275 19.01 -4.67 9.18
C LEU A 275 17.51 -4.96 9.32
N ILE A 276 16.75 -4.93 8.22
CA ILE A 276 15.34 -5.31 8.21
C ILE A 276 15.17 -6.79 8.59
N SER A 277 15.89 -7.68 7.93
CA SER A 277 15.75 -9.13 8.20
C SER A 277 16.22 -9.55 9.59
N ALA A 278 17.16 -8.80 10.18
CA ALA A 278 17.58 -8.98 11.55
C ALA A 278 16.63 -8.36 12.58
N LYS A 279 15.55 -7.70 12.15
CA LYS A 279 14.61 -6.94 13.01
C LYS A 279 15.36 -5.99 13.95
N SER A 280 16.22 -5.15 13.36
CA SER A 280 17.08 -4.23 14.10
C SER A 280 16.27 -3.27 14.97
N ASN A 281 16.66 -3.12 16.24
CA ASN A 281 16.07 -2.14 17.15
C ASN A 281 16.30 -0.66 16.71
N ASP A 282 17.14 -0.44 15.71
CA ASP A 282 17.35 0.89 15.13
C ASP A 282 16.23 1.28 14.15
N LEU A 283 15.34 0.35 13.78
CA LEU A 283 14.23 0.55 12.84
C LEU A 283 12.88 0.47 13.56
N VAL A 284 12.02 1.44 13.31
CA VAL A 284 10.61 1.36 13.67
C VAL A 284 9.95 0.35 12.73
N PRO A 285 9.32 -0.72 13.26
CA PRO A 285 8.70 -1.75 12.44
C PRO A 285 7.55 -1.22 11.58
N ALA A 286 7.42 -1.72 10.37
CA ALA A 286 6.29 -1.44 9.51
C ALA A 286 5.02 -2.09 10.06
N SER A 287 3.88 -1.38 9.95
CA SER A 287 2.56 -1.93 10.25
C SER A 287 2.10 -2.92 9.17
N LEU A 288 0.95 -3.57 9.37
CA LEU A 288 0.39 -4.48 8.36
C LEU A 288 0.08 -3.75 7.03
N SER A 289 -0.23 -2.44 7.08
CA SER A 289 -0.59 -1.65 5.91
C SER A 289 0.54 -1.54 4.88
N THR A 290 1.79 -1.46 5.35
CA THR A 290 2.98 -1.21 4.53
C THR A 290 4.01 -2.35 4.55
N ALA A 291 3.73 -3.43 5.27
CA ALA A 291 4.60 -4.61 5.30
C ALA A 291 4.94 -5.14 3.89
N SER A 292 4.03 -4.98 2.92
CA SER A 292 4.26 -5.35 1.52
C SER A 292 5.48 -4.64 0.92
N PHE A 293 5.67 -3.36 1.20
CA PHE A 293 6.83 -2.60 0.69
C PHE A 293 8.13 -3.13 1.29
N VAL A 294 8.10 -3.52 2.57
CA VAL A 294 9.27 -4.10 3.25
C VAL A 294 9.63 -5.45 2.62
N TYR A 295 8.65 -6.30 2.38
CA TYR A 295 8.85 -7.60 1.73
C TYR A 295 9.35 -7.44 0.28
N ASP A 296 8.73 -6.56 -0.50
CA ASP A 296 9.16 -6.27 -1.88
C ASP A 296 10.60 -5.75 -1.91
N ALA A 297 10.98 -4.87 -0.97
CA ALA A 297 12.34 -4.32 -0.92
C ALA A 297 13.39 -5.41 -0.67
N VAL A 298 13.20 -6.27 0.32
CA VAL A 298 14.18 -7.34 0.61
C VAL A 298 14.21 -8.39 -0.50
N LEU A 299 13.07 -8.74 -1.09
CA LEU A 299 13.00 -9.66 -2.23
C LEU A 299 13.66 -9.08 -3.49
N ASN A 300 13.56 -7.77 -3.73
CA ASN A 300 14.26 -7.10 -4.82
C ASN A 300 15.79 -7.08 -4.63
N ILE A 301 16.27 -7.04 -3.38
CA ILE A 301 17.71 -7.14 -3.09
C ILE A 301 18.22 -8.54 -3.40
N ASP A 302 17.57 -9.57 -2.86
CA ASP A 302 17.91 -10.97 -3.10
C ASP A 302 16.73 -11.88 -2.71
N LYS A 303 15.97 -12.31 -3.71
CA LYS A 303 14.79 -13.16 -3.51
C LYS A 303 15.12 -14.46 -2.78
N ASN A 304 16.21 -15.12 -3.18
CA ASN A 304 16.58 -16.41 -2.60
C ASN A 304 17.00 -16.30 -1.14
N ARG A 305 17.71 -15.23 -0.81
CA ARG A 305 18.18 -14.97 0.56
C ARG A 305 17.05 -14.64 1.52
N TYR A 306 16.04 -13.89 1.05
CA TYR A 306 15.02 -13.31 1.94
C TYR A 306 13.64 -13.96 1.83
N ALA A 307 13.45 -14.96 0.97
CA ALA A 307 12.15 -15.65 0.85
C ALA A 307 11.69 -16.25 2.18
N ASP A 308 12.59 -16.96 2.89
CA ASP A 308 12.27 -17.57 4.19
C ASP A 308 11.99 -16.53 5.27
N PHE A 309 12.66 -15.38 5.23
CA PHE A 309 12.37 -14.28 6.15
C PHE A 309 10.94 -13.76 5.93
N VAL A 310 10.55 -13.49 4.68
CA VAL A 310 9.21 -12.99 4.35
C VAL A 310 8.14 -13.99 4.75
N LEU A 311 8.30 -15.26 4.37
CA LEU A 311 7.35 -16.32 4.74
C LEU A 311 7.26 -16.51 6.26
N GLY A 312 8.38 -16.49 6.96
CA GLY A 312 8.43 -16.62 8.42
C GLY A 312 7.77 -15.45 9.14
N ASP A 313 7.94 -14.21 8.66
CA ASP A 313 7.31 -13.03 9.24
C ASP A 313 5.79 -13.03 9.04
N ILE A 314 5.33 -13.46 7.84
CA ILE A 314 3.90 -13.70 7.56
C ILE A 314 3.35 -14.78 8.49
N ASP A 315 3.99 -15.95 8.56
CA ASP A 315 3.55 -17.07 9.41
C ASP A 315 3.44 -16.65 10.89
N ALA A 316 4.39 -15.83 11.38
CA ALA A 316 4.38 -15.34 12.76
C ALA A 316 3.22 -14.34 13.01
N LYS A 317 3.08 -13.29 12.19
CA LYS A 317 2.07 -12.24 12.35
C LYS A 317 0.65 -12.78 12.19
N TYR A 318 0.41 -13.51 11.11
CA TYR A 318 -0.91 -14.03 10.78
C TYR A 318 -1.29 -15.26 11.61
N GLY A 319 -0.30 -16.11 11.94
CA GLY A 319 -0.48 -17.21 12.88
C GLY A 319 -0.87 -16.74 14.28
N TYR A 320 -0.29 -15.62 14.75
CA TYR A 320 -0.70 -14.98 15.99
C TYR A 320 -2.18 -14.57 15.97
N MET A 321 -2.65 -13.89 14.90
CA MET A 321 -4.05 -13.49 14.78
C MET A 321 -4.98 -14.71 14.77
N LEU A 322 -4.64 -15.80 14.06
CA LEU A 322 -5.40 -17.04 14.07
C LEU A 322 -5.47 -17.69 15.46
N GLN A 323 -4.36 -17.71 16.20
CA GLN A 323 -4.32 -18.23 17.58
C GLN A 323 -5.16 -17.38 18.54
N ALA A 324 -5.27 -16.08 18.29
CA ALA A 324 -6.14 -15.17 19.01
C ALA A 324 -7.62 -15.25 18.59
N GLY A 325 -7.97 -16.16 17.66
CA GLY A 325 -9.34 -16.43 17.25
C GLY A 325 -9.82 -15.65 16.02
N ALA A 326 -8.93 -15.09 15.22
CA ALA A 326 -9.29 -14.36 14.01
C ALA A 326 -10.06 -15.25 13.03
N THR A 327 -11.22 -14.77 12.56
CA THR A 327 -12.00 -15.34 11.45
C THR A 327 -11.88 -14.54 10.17
N SER A 328 -11.32 -13.34 10.26
CA SER A 328 -10.81 -12.44 9.24
C SER A 328 -9.59 -11.71 9.78
N PHE A 329 -8.71 -11.19 8.94
CA PHE A 329 -7.49 -10.53 9.42
C PHE A 329 -7.71 -9.06 9.73
N TRP A 330 -7.01 -8.59 10.75
CA TRP A 330 -7.23 -7.34 11.44
C TRP A 330 -6.48 -6.16 10.79
N GLU A 331 -6.88 -4.97 11.15
CA GLU A 331 -6.24 -3.73 10.75
C GLU A 331 -4.79 -3.63 11.27
N THR A 332 -4.60 -3.99 12.53
CA THR A 332 -3.30 -4.05 13.20
C THR A 332 -3.18 -5.33 14.03
N LEU A 333 -1.97 -5.66 14.47
CA LEU A 333 -1.75 -6.81 15.35
C LEU A 333 -2.38 -6.67 16.74
N SER A 334 -2.70 -5.45 17.16
CA SER A 334 -3.43 -5.19 18.43
C SER A 334 -4.94 -5.42 18.29
N GLY A 335 -5.45 -5.54 17.07
CA GLY A 335 -6.85 -5.75 16.76
C GLY A 335 -7.75 -4.65 17.33
N GLU A 336 -8.84 -5.04 17.99
CA GLU A 336 -9.83 -4.10 18.56
C GLU A 336 -9.26 -3.10 19.58
N LYS A 337 -8.08 -3.37 20.13
CA LYS A 337 -7.47 -2.51 21.16
C LYS A 337 -6.88 -1.22 20.60
N ASP A 338 -6.56 -1.18 19.32
CA ASP A 338 -6.03 0.01 18.68
C ASP A 338 -7.10 1.07 18.44
N PHE A 339 -6.65 2.27 18.11
CA PHE A 339 -7.52 3.43 17.81
C PHE A 339 -8.55 3.71 18.91
N GLY A 340 -8.13 3.56 20.19
CA GLY A 340 -9.02 3.79 21.35
C GLY A 340 -10.14 2.76 21.49
N GLY A 341 -9.94 1.56 21.02
CA GLY A 341 -10.92 0.47 21.05
C GLY A 341 -11.78 0.38 19.78
N ALA A 342 -11.35 1.01 18.69
CA ALA A 342 -12.05 1.04 17.41
C ALA A 342 -11.32 0.30 16.29
N GLY A 343 -10.23 -0.43 16.58
CA GLY A 343 -9.49 -1.20 15.60
C GLY A 343 -10.35 -2.25 14.91
N SER A 344 -10.26 -2.34 13.57
CA SER A 344 -11.05 -3.28 12.78
C SER A 344 -10.51 -4.69 12.87
N LEU A 345 -11.41 -5.67 13.12
CA LEU A 345 -11.09 -7.09 13.11
C LEU A 345 -11.22 -7.72 11.70
N CYS A 346 -11.53 -6.91 10.69
CA CYS A 346 -11.52 -7.28 9.29
C CYS A 346 -11.04 -6.07 8.48
N HIS A 347 -9.87 -6.19 7.85
CA HIS A 347 -9.28 -5.11 7.08
C HIS A 347 -8.64 -5.60 5.78
N GLY A 348 -9.00 -4.99 4.66
CA GLY A 348 -8.66 -5.46 3.32
C GLY A 348 -7.17 -5.55 3.02
N TRP A 349 -6.34 -4.62 3.52
CA TRP A 349 -4.88 -4.68 3.32
C TRP A 349 -4.23 -5.92 3.95
N SER A 350 -4.87 -6.53 4.94
CA SER A 350 -4.36 -7.74 5.60
C SER A 350 -4.58 -9.03 4.80
N ALA A 351 -5.05 -8.93 3.55
CA ALA A 351 -5.07 -10.06 2.62
C ALA A 351 -3.71 -10.31 1.93
N MET A 352 -2.68 -9.48 2.18
CA MET A 352 -1.38 -9.53 1.50
C MET A 352 -0.65 -10.88 1.48
N PRO A 353 -0.79 -11.80 2.44
CA PRO A 353 -0.21 -13.14 2.31
C PRO A 353 -0.59 -13.88 1.04
N ILE A 354 -1.77 -13.63 0.45
CA ILE A 354 -2.16 -14.22 -0.85
C ILE A 354 -1.08 -13.99 -1.90
N TYR A 355 -0.65 -12.73 -2.07
CA TYR A 355 0.35 -12.34 -3.06
C TYR A 355 1.69 -13.04 -2.82
N TYR A 356 2.21 -13.01 -1.59
CA TYR A 356 3.52 -13.58 -1.28
C TYR A 356 3.56 -15.09 -1.31
N TYR A 357 2.48 -15.77 -0.95
CA TYR A 357 2.40 -17.22 -1.07
C TYR A 357 2.42 -17.66 -2.54
N HIS A 358 1.72 -16.96 -3.44
CA HIS A 358 1.83 -17.23 -4.87
C HIS A 358 3.22 -16.92 -5.45
N LEU A 359 3.89 -15.90 -4.90
CA LEU A 359 5.23 -15.50 -5.36
C LEU A 359 6.35 -16.44 -4.89
N LEU A 360 6.24 -17.02 -3.69
CA LEU A 360 7.33 -17.67 -2.97
C LEU A 360 7.08 -19.15 -2.64
N GLU A 361 5.83 -19.58 -2.50
CA GLU A 361 5.48 -20.97 -2.15
C GLU A 361 5.23 -21.82 -3.40
N GLN A 362 5.48 -23.13 -3.27
CA GLN A 362 5.03 -24.08 -4.26
C GLN A 362 3.54 -24.36 -4.05
N VAL A 363 2.72 -23.89 -4.97
CA VAL A 363 1.30 -24.17 -5.01
C VAL A 363 1.07 -25.49 -5.72
N ARG A 364 0.27 -26.39 -5.14
CA ARG A 364 -0.19 -27.60 -5.83
C ARG A 364 -1.16 -27.17 -6.94
N GLY A 365 -0.79 -27.38 -8.20
CA GLY A 365 -1.66 -27.21 -9.37
C GLY A 365 -2.70 -28.31 -9.47
#